data_b4e836219d3fd09ded038e475a52b8a0
#
_entry.id   b4e836219d3fd09ded038e475a52b8a0
#
_cell.length_a   1.000
_cell.length_b   1.000
_cell.length_c   1.000
_cell.angle_alpha   90.00
_cell.angle_beta   90.00
_cell.angle_gamma   90.00
#
_symmetry.space_group_name_H-M   'P 1'
#
loop_
_entity.id
_entity.type
_entity.pdbx_description
1 polymer ?
#
loop_
_entity_poly.entity_id
_entity_poly.type
_entity_poly.pdbx_seq_one_letter_code
_entity_poly.pdbx_strand_id
1 'polypeptide(L)' 'MGDTTYIQYLFAEEKDDRVIIYFNLSDSYYGVTKHALTVKLLPDGGYNYIGYLPE' A
#
# COMPACT_ATOMS: atom_id res chain seq x y z
N MET A 1 -9.03 -19.14 17.40
CA MET A 1 -9.29 -18.21 16.59
C MET A 1 -8.14 -17.46 16.09
N GLY A 2 -7.98 -17.26 14.98
CA GLY A 2 -6.83 -16.68 14.41
C GLY A 2 -6.75 -15.19 14.59
N ASP A 3 -5.64 -14.67 14.21
CA ASP A 3 -5.44 -13.25 14.18
C ASP A 3 -6.23 -12.66 13.06
N THR A 4 -6.66 -11.44 13.26
CA THR A 4 -7.40 -10.74 12.24
C THR A 4 -6.59 -9.53 11.82
N THR A 5 -6.29 -9.45 10.54
CA THR A 5 -5.56 -8.34 9.97
C THR A 5 -6.45 -7.65 8.97
N TYR A 6 -6.60 -6.34 9.11
CA TYR A 6 -7.42 -5.55 8.22
C TYR A 6 -6.56 -4.55 7.48
N ILE A 7 -6.89 -4.33 6.23
CA ILE A 7 -6.24 -3.30 5.44
C ILE A 7 -7.24 -2.16 5.28
N GLN A 8 -6.82 -0.97 5.67
CA GLN A 8 -7.63 0.21 5.50
C GLN A 8 -6.98 1.11 4.49
N TYR A 9 -7.58 1.25 3.33
CA TYR A 9 -7.10 2.14 2.29
C TYR A 9 -7.32 3.58 2.73
N LEU A 10 -6.30 4.41 2.59
CA LEU A 10 -6.41 5.82 2.93
C LEU A 10 -6.54 6.67 1.68
N PHE A 11 -5.51 6.73 0.87
CA PHE A 11 -5.54 7.51 -0.35
C PHE A 11 -4.36 7.09 -1.23
N ALA A 12 -4.37 7.53 -2.47
CA ALA A 12 -3.30 7.26 -3.40
C ALA A 12 -2.86 8.58 -4.02
N GLU A 13 -1.56 8.67 -4.29
CA GLU A 13 -0.97 9.82 -4.94
C GLU A 13 -0.43 9.40 -6.28
N GLU A 14 -0.72 10.19 -7.32
CA GLU A 14 -0.15 9.95 -8.65
C GLU A 14 0.99 10.91 -8.87
N LYS A 15 2.12 10.38 -9.29
CA LYS A 15 3.28 11.19 -9.64
C LYS A 15 3.87 10.65 -10.92
N ASP A 16 3.72 11.40 -12.01
CA ASP A 16 4.24 10.99 -13.30
C ASP A 16 3.72 9.61 -13.69
N ASP A 17 4.59 8.60 -13.71
CA ASP A 17 4.19 7.25 -14.07
C ASP A 17 4.07 6.33 -12.87
N ARG A 18 3.97 6.90 -11.67
CA ARG A 18 3.93 6.13 -10.43
C ARG A 18 2.68 6.44 -9.65
N VAL A 19 2.22 5.44 -8.92
CA VAL A 19 1.12 5.60 -7.97
C VAL A 19 1.60 5.11 -6.63
N ILE A 20 1.44 5.96 -5.61
CA ILE A 20 1.80 5.59 -4.25
C ILE A 20 0.51 5.42 -3.48
N ILE A 21 0.30 4.21 -2.99
CA ILE A 21 -0.92 3.86 -2.28
C ILE A 21 -0.61 3.84 -0.78
N TYR A 22 -1.32 4.67 -0.03
CA TYR A 22 -1.15 4.74 1.42
C TYR A 22 -2.27 3.97 2.09
N PHE A 23 -1.90 3.15 3.04
CA PHE A 23 -2.89 2.34 3.73
C PHE A 23 -2.40 2.02 5.14
N ASN A 24 -3.36 1.65 5.99
CA ASN A 24 -3.06 1.18 7.32
C ASN A 24 -3.30 -0.31 7.39
N LEU A 25 -2.43 -1.00 8.10
CA LEU A 25 -2.66 -2.38 8.49
C LEU A 25 -3.03 -2.39 9.96
N SER A 26 -4.14 -3.00 10.27
CA SER A 26 -4.60 -3.14 11.65
C SER A 26 -4.48 -4.60 12.05
N ASP A 27 -3.66 -4.86 13.02
CA ASP A 27 -3.38 -6.22 13.48
C ASP A 27 -3.74 -6.31 14.95
N SER A 28 -4.45 -7.35 15.31
CA SER A 28 -4.87 -7.52 16.70
C SER A 28 -3.68 -7.69 17.65
N TYR A 29 -2.53 -8.00 17.11
CA TYR A 29 -1.35 -8.25 17.91
C TYR A 29 -0.44 -7.02 17.98
N TYR A 30 -0.20 -6.38 16.85
CA TYR A 30 0.74 -5.26 16.79
C TYR A 30 0.06 -3.89 16.70
N GLY A 31 -1.25 -3.86 16.56
CA GLY A 31 -1.95 -2.59 16.44
C GLY A 31 -1.97 -2.09 15.02
N VAL A 32 -1.99 -0.79 14.87
CA VAL A 32 -2.12 -0.16 13.55
C VAL A 32 -0.77 0.35 13.11
N THR A 33 -0.38 -0.03 11.89
CA THR A 33 0.86 0.45 11.28
C THR A 33 0.57 1.09 9.94
N LYS A 34 1.36 2.09 9.59
CA LYS A 34 1.19 2.83 8.35
C LYS A 34 2.15 2.31 7.30
N HIS A 35 1.65 2.22 6.07
CA HIS A 35 2.42 1.64 4.98
C HIS A 35 2.20 2.43 3.70
N ALA A 36 3.15 2.32 2.80
CA ALA A 36 3.06 2.91 1.47
C ALA A 36 3.55 1.90 0.45
N LEU A 37 2.76 1.72 -0.60
CA LEU A 37 3.08 0.82 -1.69
C LEU A 37 3.21 1.62 -2.96
N THR A 38 4.35 1.53 -3.62
CA THR A 38 4.60 2.26 -4.86
C THR A 38 4.56 1.30 -6.04
N VAL A 39 3.76 1.64 -7.03
CA VAL A 39 3.70 0.87 -8.27
C VAL A 39 4.00 1.81 -9.42
N LYS A 40 4.67 1.28 -10.43
CA LYS A 40 4.98 2.04 -11.63
C LYS A 40 4.03 1.61 -12.74
N LEU A 41 3.44 2.60 -13.40
CA LEU A 41 2.55 2.33 -14.52
C LEU A 41 3.37 2.12 -15.78
N LEU A 42 2.96 1.14 -16.57
CA LEU A 42 3.64 0.81 -17.81
C LEU A 42 2.85 1.33 -18.99
N PRO A 43 3.52 1.62 -20.13
CA PRO A 43 2.82 2.18 -21.28
C PRO A 43 1.74 1.29 -21.86
N ASP A 44 1.84 -0.02 -21.66
CA ASP A 44 0.86 -0.96 -22.19
C ASP A 44 -0.36 -1.12 -21.29
N GLY A 45 -0.46 -0.34 -20.24
CA GLY A 45 -1.59 -0.44 -19.33
C GLY A 45 -1.32 -1.34 -18.13
N GLY A 46 -0.16 -1.97 -18.08
CA GLY A 46 0.20 -2.75 -16.92
C GLY A 46 0.88 -1.92 -15.86
N TYR A 47 1.37 -2.59 -14.83
CA TYR A 47 2.11 -1.90 -13.79
C TYR A 47 3.10 -2.86 -13.14
N ASN A 48 4.16 -2.28 -12.59
CA ASN A 48 5.17 -3.01 -11.85
C ASN A 48 5.20 -2.55 -10.42
N TYR A 49 5.38 -3.50 -9.53
CA TYR A 49 5.61 -3.20 -8.13
C TYR A 49 7.03 -2.64 -7.97
N ILE A 50 7.17 -1.48 -7.36
CA ILE A 50 8.46 -0.87 -7.15
C ILE A 50 8.94 -1.05 -5.73
N GLY A 51 8.09 -0.73 -4.75
CA GLY A 51 8.54 -0.81 -3.39
C GLY A 51 7.40 -0.77 -2.39
N TYR A 52 7.73 -1.22 -1.22
CA TYR A 52 6.81 -1.25 -0.10
C TYR A 52 7.57 -0.74 1.11
N LEU A 53 7.08 0.32 1.72
CA LEU A 53 7.74 0.91 2.87
C LEU A 53 6.74 1.05 4.02
N PRO A 54 7.03 0.47 5.17
CA PRO A 54 6.26 0.80 6.36
C PRO A 54 6.62 2.20 6.83
N GLU A 55 5.62 2.95 7.15
CA GLU A 55 5.83 4.32 7.62
C GLU A 55 6.01 4.39 9.09
#